data_5f733f71812801ae02f05bb5aa910b4b
#
_entry.id   5f733f71812801ae02f05bb5aa910b4b
#
_cell.length_a   1.000
_cell.length_b   1.000
_cell.length_c   1.000
_cell.angle_alpha   90.00
_cell.angle_beta   90.00
_cell.angle_gamma   90.00
#
_symmetry.space_group_name_H-M   'P 1'
#
loop_
_entity.id
_entity.type
_entity.pdbx_description
1 polymer ?
#
loop_
_entity_poly.entity_id
_entity_poly.type
_entity_poly.pdbx_seq_one_letter_code
_entity_poly.pdbx_strand_id
1 'polypeptide(L)'
;MIHTVSHHLPNGITLSCRVSGEVGRPVLMFLHGFPEAAFAWDALLEYFAQPAHGGYFCIAPNLRGYENSSAPTEIEAYRPKFLVQDILALSQQVSPTEPLAGLIAHDWGGAVAWNAANQHPEAMRRLMIINSPHPGTFLRELQNNPVQQAASAYMNFLIRSDAEALLSEDDFRRLWEF
;
A
#
# COMPACT_ATOMS: atom_id res chain seq x y z
N MET A 1 17.36 -12.38 -1.52
CA MET A 1 18.06 -11.07 -1.34
C MET A 1 17.18 -9.98 -1.91
N ILE A 2 16.98 -8.89 -1.16
CA ILE A 2 16.13 -7.76 -1.57
C ILE A 2 16.91 -6.78 -2.44
N HIS A 3 16.25 -6.27 -3.47
CA HIS A 3 16.74 -5.20 -4.32
C HIS A 3 15.71 -4.08 -4.38
N THR A 4 16.18 -2.86 -4.61
CA THR A 4 15.29 -1.71 -4.87
C THR A 4 15.28 -1.43 -6.36
N VAL A 5 14.07 -1.30 -6.93
CA VAL A 5 13.85 -1.03 -8.36
C VAL A 5 12.85 0.12 -8.49
N SER A 6 13.10 1.04 -9.42
CA SER A 6 12.14 2.11 -9.74
C SER A 6 11.28 1.72 -10.94
N HIS A 7 9.97 1.85 -10.79
CA HIS A 7 8.99 1.64 -11.87
C HIS A 7 8.38 2.97 -12.29
N HIS A 8 8.61 3.35 -13.56
CA HIS A 8 7.98 4.54 -14.15
C HIS A 8 6.62 4.14 -14.73
N LEU A 9 5.56 4.66 -14.16
CA LEU A 9 4.20 4.32 -14.55
C LEU A 9 3.69 5.22 -15.70
N PRO A 10 2.75 4.75 -16.53
CA PRO A 10 2.20 5.52 -17.65
C PRO A 10 1.51 6.84 -17.25
N ASN A 11 1.08 6.95 -16.00
CA ASN A 11 0.46 8.16 -15.44
C ASN A 11 1.47 9.21 -14.92
N GLY A 12 2.78 9.02 -15.19
CA GLY A 12 3.86 9.93 -14.80
C GLY A 12 4.37 9.76 -13.37
N ILE A 13 3.85 8.77 -12.62
CA ILE A 13 4.32 8.43 -11.27
C ILE A 13 5.48 7.45 -11.36
N THR A 14 6.46 7.64 -10.53
CA THR A 14 7.54 6.68 -10.29
C THR A 14 7.35 6.05 -8.92
N LEU A 15 7.32 4.73 -8.84
CA LEU A 15 7.30 4.00 -7.59
C LEU A 15 8.64 3.34 -7.33
N SER A 16 9.22 3.60 -6.16
CA SER A 16 10.37 2.87 -5.64
C SER A 16 9.89 1.58 -4.99
N CYS A 17 10.31 0.44 -5.50
CA CYS A 17 9.81 -0.86 -5.07
C CYS A 17 10.93 -1.72 -4.50
N ARG A 18 10.64 -2.41 -3.41
CA ARG A 18 11.49 -3.49 -2.88
C ARG A 18 11.06 -4.80 -3.52
N VAL A 19 12.01 -5.56 -4.04
CA VAL A 19 11.72 -6.81 -4.76
C VAL A 19 12.60 -7.96 -4.29
N SER A 20 12.07 -9.17 -4.35
CA SER A 20 12.79 -10.44 -4.13
C SER A 20 12.22 -11.54 -5.00
N GLY A 21 13.03 -12.50 -5.40
CA GLY A 21 12.63 -13.62 -6.25
C GLY A 21 13.01 -13.44 -7.71
N GLU A 22 12.61 -14.40 -8.53
CA GLU A 22 12.95 -14.47 -9.95
C GLU A 22 11.85 -13.82 -10.80
N VAL A 23 12.24 -12.91 -11.69
CA VAL A 23 11.31 -12.29 -12.65
C VAL A 23 10.69 -13.35 -13.57
N GLY A 24 9.41 -13.22 -13.85
CA GLY A 24 8.65 -14.20 -14.65
C GLY A 24 7.95 -15.27 -13.81
N ARG A 25 8.19 -15.32 -12.50
CA ARG A 25 7.43 -16.15 -11.56
C ARG A 25 6.09 -15.49 -11.22
N PRO A 26 5.09 -16.26 -10.74
CA PRO A 26 3.84 -15.67 -10.27
C PRO A 26 4.11 -14.57 -9.23
N VAL A 27 3.38 -13.44 -9.34
CA VAL A 27 3.68 -12.22 -8.57
C VAL A 27 2.85 -12.15 -7.29
N LEU A 28 3.51 -11.91 -6.15
CA LEU A 28 2.89 -11.43 -4.92
C LEU A 28 3.23 -9.93 -4.73
N MET A 29 2.21 -9.11 -4.58
CA MET A 29 2.38 -7.67 -4.33
C MET A 29 1.95 -7.33 -2.91
N PHE A 30 2.75 -6.47 -2.22
CA PHE A 30 2.57 -6.13 -0.82
C PHE A 30 2.44 -4.61 -0.66
N LEU A 31 1.33 -4.14 -0.10
CA LEU A 31 1.09 -2.71 0.12
C LEU A 31 1.18 -2.38 1.61
N HIS A 32 2.06 -1.44 1.94
CA HIS A 32 2.28 -0.98 3.32
C HIS A 32 1.23 0.03 3.77
N GLY A 33 1.18 0.29 5.07
CA GLY A 33 0.35 1.30 5.71
C GLY A 33 1.09 2.56 6.12
N PHE A 34 0.43 3.38 6.90
CA PHE A 34 0.99 4.57 7.55
C PHE A 34 1.32 4.24 9.03
N PRO A 35 2.46 4.70 9.57
CA PRO A 35 3.51 5.52 8.94
C PRO A 35 4.66 4.72 8.34
N GLU A 36 4.43 3.47 8.02
CA GLU A 36 5.43 2.54 7.49
C GLU A 36 5.77 2.81 6.00
N ALA A 37 6.67 2.00 5.47
CA ALA A 37 7.06 1.97 4.06
C ALA A 37 7.28 0.52 3.60
N ALA A 38 7.68 0.33 2.34
CA ALA A 38 7.83 -0.99 1.73
C ALA A 38 8.79 -1.93 2.50
N PHE A 39 9.73 -1.40 3.27
CA PHE A 39 10.68 -2.20 4.07
C PHE A 39 9.99 -3.09 5.12
N ALA A 40 8.80 -2.72 5.59
CA ALA A 40 8.02 -3.52 6.53
C ALA A 40 7.75 -4.95 6.02
N TRP A 41 7.80 -5.15 4.72
CA TRP A 41 7.54 -6.42 4.06
C TRP A 41 8.79 -7.28 3.79
N ASP A 42 10.00 -6.79 4.08
CA ASP A 42 11.27 -7.43 3.70
C ASP A 42 11.34 -8.91 4.06
N ALA A 43 10.99 -9.26 5.29
CA ALA A 43 11.01 -10.64 5.75
C ALA A 43 10.05 -11.55 4.95
N LEU A 44 8.87 -11.04 4.57
CA LEU A 44 7.89 -11.77 3.78
C LEU A 44 8.29 -11.84 2.31
N LEU A 45 8.90 -10.79 1.75
CA LEU A 45 9.44 -10.81 0.39
C LEU A 45 10.50 -11.92 0.26
N GLU A 46 11.44 -12.00 1.20
CA GLU A 46 12.48 -13.05 1.20
C GLU A 46 11.90 -14.44 1.45
N TYR A 47 10.91 -14.57 2.32
CA TYR A 47 10.28 -15.83 2.63
C TYR A 47 9.58 -16.43 1.42
N PHE A 48 8.66 -15.69 0.79
CA PHE A 48 7.87 -16.19 -0.32
C PHE A 48 8.64 -16.31 -1.64
N ALA A 49 9.76 -15.62 -1.79
CA ALA A 49 10.65 -15.79 -2.94
C ALA A 49 11.41 -17.11 -2.95
N GLN A 50 11.51 -17.80 -1.80
CA GLN A 50 12.18 -19.12 -1.72
C GLN A 50 11.36 -20.20 -2.44
N PRO A 51 12.01 -21.13 -3.18
CA PRO A 51 11.31 -22.23 -3.83
C PRO A 51 10.48 -23.08 -2.87
N ALA A 52 10.97 -23.31 -1.65
CA ALA A 52 10.25 -24.04 -0.61
C ALA A 52 8.95 -23.37 -0.15
N HIS A 53 8.80 -22.05 -0.38
CA HIS A 53 7.63 -21.26 0.01
C HIS A 53 6.86 -20.68 -1.19
N GLY A 54 7.01 -21.35 -2.35
CA GLY A 54 6.27 -21.05 -3.57
C GLY A 54 7.08 -20.39 -4.68
N GLY A 55 8.26 -19.83 -4.38
CA GLY A 55 9.17 -19.25 -5.38
C GLY A 55 8.55 -18.12 -6.17
N TYR A 56 7.83 -17.24 -5.50
CA TYR A 56 7.16 -16.09 -6.12
C TYR A 56 8.15 -14.98 -6.47
N PHE A 57 7.80 -14.18 -7.47
CA PHE A 57 8.36 -12.84 -7.57
C PHE A 57 7.56 -11.92 -6.64
N CYS A 58 8.22 -11.43 -5.60
CA CYS A 58 7.62 -10.61 -4.57
C CYS A 58 7.99 -9.14 -4.77
N ILE A 59 7.01 -8.24 -4.72
CA ILE A 59 7.20 -6.81 -4.90
C ILE A 59 6.42 -6.02 -3.85
N ALA A 60 7.08 -5.04 -3.23
CA ALA A 60 6.47 -4.08 -2.34
C ALA A 60 6.80 -2.65 -2.81
N PRO A 61 5.86 -1.93 -3.41
CA PRO A 61 6.05 -0.52 -3.73
C PRO A 61 6.01 0.33 -2.44
N ASN A 62 6.89 1.33 -2.35
CA ASN A 62 6.59 2.52 -1.57
C ASN A 62 5.45 3.24 -2.28
N LEU A 63 4.32 3.40 -1.61
CA LEU A 63 3.16 4.05 -2.21
C LEU A 63 3.49 5.51 -2.57
N ARG A 64 2.69 6.11 -3.43
CA ARG A 64 2.78 7.55 -3.77
C ARG A 64 2.85 8.38 -2.49
N GLY A 65 3.84 9.28 -2.40
CA GLY A 65 4.10 10.12 -1.23
C GLY A 65 5.08 9.53 -0.22
N TYR A 66 5.54 8.29 -0.41
CA TYR A 66 6.44 7.62 0.54
C TYR A 66 7.85 7.44 -0.03
N GLU A 67 8.86 7.60 0.83
CA GLU A 67 10.28 7.42 0.53
C GLU A 67 10.70 8.03 -0.82
N ASN A 68 11.27 7.21 -1.71
CA ASN A 68 11.78 7.61 -3.03
C ASN A 68 10.74 7.48 -4.15
N SER A 69 9.47 7.29 -3.83
CA SER A 69 8.37 7.36 -4.78
C SER A 69 7.97 8.80 -5.07
N SER A 70 7.32 9.03 -6.21
CA SER A 70 6.78 10.36 -6.55
C SER A 70 5.86 10.88 -5.45
N ALA A 71 6.05 12.14 -5.04
CA ALA A 71 5.27 12.82 -4.03
C ALA A 71 4.68 14.14 -4.58
N PRO A 72 3.59 14.08 -5.38
CA PRO A 72 2.89 15.28 -5.84
C PRO A 72 2.46 16.16 -4.67
N THR A 73 2.49 17.49 -4.86
CA THR A 73 2.11 18.46 -3.84
C THR A 73 0.60 18.67 -3.72
N GLU A 74 -0.13 18.34 -4.78
CA GLU A 74 -1.57 18.49 -4.85
C GLU A 74 -2.29 17.39 -4.07
N ILE A 75 -3.09 17.76 -3.06
CA ILE A 75 -3.90 16.82 -2.25
C ILE A 75 -4.77 15.92 -3.13
N GLU A 76 -5.32 16.47 -4.21
CA GLU A 76 -6.16 15.76 -5.17
C GLU A 76 -5.46 14.56 -5.84
N ALA A 77 -4.12 14.60 -5.93
CA ALA A 77 -3.32 13.51 -6.48
C ALA A 77 -3.33 12.23 -5.61
N TYR A 78 -3.79 12.34 -4.35
CA TYR A 78 -3.86 11.22 -3.41
C TYR A 78 -5.27 10.64 -3.27
N ARG A 79 -6.21 11.02 -4.13
CA ARG A 79 -7.54 10.40 -4.14
C ARG A 79 -7.44 8.90 -4.44
N PRO A 80 -8.30 8.06 -3.83
CA PRO A 80 -8.25 6.60 -3.96
C PRO A 80 -8.14 6.11 -5.40
N LYS A 81 -8.82 6.75 -6.35
CA LYS A 81 -8.76 6.37 -7.77
C LYS A 81 -7.34 6.42 -8.35
N PHE A 82 -6.53 7.40 -7.96
CA PHE A 82 -5.16 7.54 -8.47
C PHE A 82 -4.22 6.52 -7.82
N LEU A 83 -4.41 6.23 -6.54
CA LEU A 83 -3.65 5.20 -5.84
C LEU A 83 -3.95 3.80 -6.42
N VAL A 84 -5.21 3.52 -6.72
CA VAL A 84 -5.61 2.28 -7.42
C VAL A 84 -4.96 2.21 -8.81
N GLN A 85 -4.98 3.30 -9.59
CA GLN A 85 -4.33 3.35 -10.91
C GLN A 85 -2.83 3.05 -10.83
N ASP A 86 -2.12 3.52 -9.80
CA ASP A 86 -0.70 3.21 -9.61
C ASP A 86 -0.50 1.70 -9.44
N ILE A 87 -1.30 1.07 -8.57
CA ILE A 87 -1.17 -0.37 -8.29
C ILE A 87 -1.51 -1.21 -9.52
N LEU A 88 -2.55 -0.83 -10.27
CA LEU A 88 -2.91 -1.52 -11.51
C LEU A 88 -1.84 -1.34 -12.59
N ALA A 89 -1.30 -0.15 -12.76
CA ALA A 89 -0.23 0.11 -13.71
C ALA A 89 1.05 -0.66 -13.35
N LEU A 90 1.39 -0.72 -12.05
CA LEU A 90 2.51 -1.53 -11.58
C LEU A 90 2.26 -3.02 -11.82
N SER A 91 1.05 -3.52 -11.49
CA SER A 91 0.71 -4.92 -11.71
C SER A 91 0.83 -5.32 -13.18
N GLN A 92 0.40 -4.45 -14.10
CA GLN A 92 0.53 -4.67 -15.54
C GLN A 92 2.00 -4.71 -16.01
N GLN A 93 2.89 -3.95 -15.38
CA GLN A 93 4.31 -3.98 -15.71
C GLN A 93 5.02 -5.25 -15.23
N VAL A 94 4.67 -5.74 -14.04
CA VAL A 94 5.34 -6.89 -13.42
C VAL A 94 4.66 -8.23 -13.71
N SER A 95 3.40 -8.21 -14.12
CA SER A 95 2.61 -9.38 -14.48
C SER A 95 1.70 -9.07 -15.69
N PRO A 96 2.27 -8.86 -16.90
CA PRO A 96 1.52 -8.34 -18.06
C PRO A 96 0.51 -9.32 -18.64
N THR A 97 0.67 -10.62 -18.43
CA THR A 97 -0.15 -11.67 -19.04
C THR A 97 -1.05 -12.39 -18.05
N GLU A 98 -0.78 -12.28 -16.75
CA GLU A 98 -1.49 -13.01 -15.70
C GLU A 98 -1.89 -12.06 -14.57
N PRO A 99 -3.03 -12.30 -13.89
CA PRO A 99 -3.34 -11.59 -12.65
C PRO A 99 -2.27 -11.82 -11.59
N LEU A 100 -2.11 -10.88 -10.66
CA LEU A 100 -1.29 -11.11 -9.47
C LEU A 100 -1.72 -12.42 -8.79
N ALA A 101 -0.77 -13.24 -8.40
CA ALA A 101 -1.05 -14.45 -7.61
C ALA A 101 -1.68 -14.09 -6.25
N GLY A 102 -1.29 -12.96 -5.70
CA GLY A 102 -1.90 -12.37 -4.51
C GLY A 102 -1.56 -10.89 -4.36
N LEU A 103 -2.50 -10.15 -3.79
CA LEU A 103 -2.33 -8.79 -3.28
C LEU A 103 -2.49 -8.83 -1.76
N ILE A 104 -1.44 -8.51 -1.04
CA ILE A 104 -1.38 -8.48 0.42
C ILE A 104 -1.25 -7.03 0.85
N ALA A 105 -2.07 -6.57 1.78
CA ALA A 105 -2.10 -5.16 2.10
C ALA A 105 -2.45 -4.91 3.57
N HIS A 106 -1.79 -3.93 4.16
CA HIS A 106 -1.94 -3.51 5.54
C HIS A 106 -2.40 -2.06 5.61
N ASP A 107 -3.28 -1.74 6.59
CA ASP A 107 -3.73 -0.39 6.96
C ASP A 107 -4.14 0.47 5.75
N TRP A 108 -3.44 1.57 5.46
CA TRP A 108 -3.69 2.46 4.31
C TRP A 108 -3.57 1.72 2.98
N GLY A 109 -2.54 0.87 2.83
CA GLY A 109 -2.43 -0.01 1.67
C GLY A 109 -3.62 -0.96 1.53
N GLY A 110 -4.21 -1.39 2.65
CA GLY A 110 -5.43 -2.19 2.67
C GLY A 110 -6.64 -1.42 2.11
N ALA A 111 -6.77 -0.13 2.41
CA ALA A 111 -7.81 0.71 1.82
C ALA A 111 -7.66 0.82 0.29
N VAL A 112 -6.41 0.95 -0.21
CA VAL A 112 -6.12 0.93 -1.65
C VAL A 112 -6.47 -0.43 -2.26
N ALA A 113 -6.04 -1.52 -1.63
CA ALA A 113 -6.27 -2.88 -2.11
C ALA A 113 -7.76 -3.26 -2.15
N TRP A 114 -8.55 -2.86 -1.16
CA TRP A 114 -10.01 -3.02 -1.17
C TRP A 114 -10.65 -2.32 -2.37
N ASN A 115 -10.25 -1.07 -2.63
CA ASN A 115 -10.76 -0.32 -3.78
C ASN A 115 -10.34 -0.97 -5.11
N ALA A 116 -9.08 -1.42 -5.22
CA ALA A 116 -8.61 -2.14 -6.39
C ALA A 116 -9.39 -3.43 -6.64
N ALA A 117 -9.60 -4.26 -5.62
CA ALA A 117 -10.32 -5.51 -5.73
C ALA A 117 -11.82 -5.33 -6.05
N ASN A 118 -12.44 -4.28 -5.51
CA ASN A 118 -13.85 -3.97 -5.82
C ASN A 118 -14.06 -3.50 -7.27
N GLN A 119 -13.10 -2.77 -7.83
CA GLN A 119 -13.21 -2.19 -9.17
C GLN A 119 -12.62 -3.09 -10.25
N HIS A 120 -11.57 -3.87 -9.90
CA HIS A 120 -10.76 -4.67 -10.79
C HIS A 120 -10.48 -6.06 -10.19
N PRO A 121 -11.51 -6.87 -9.91
CA PRO A 121 -11.33 -8.20 -9.31
C PRO A 121 -10.49 -9.13 -10.18
N GLU A 122 -10.45 -8.89 -11.48
CA GLU A 122 -9.64 -9.64 -12.45
C GLU A 122 -8.12 -9.41 -12.29
N ALA A 123 -7.70 -8.33 -11.63
CA ALA A 123 -6.28 -7.99 -11.50
C ALA A 123 -5.52 -8.87 -10.51
N MET A 124 -6.23 -9.65 -9.68
CA MET A 124 -5.62 -10.49 -8.66
C MET A 124 -6.41 -11.77 -8.41
N ARG A 125 -5.70 -12.86 -8.14
CA ARG A 125 -6.33 -14.17 -7.82
C ARG A 125 -6.75 -14.27 -6.36
N ARG A 126 -6.05 -13.59 -5.46
CA ARG A 126 -6.29 -13.58 -4.01
C ARG A 126 -6.03 -12.21 -3.43
N LEU A 127 -6.83 -11.84 -2.45
CA LEU A 127 -6.67 -10.63 -1.65
C LEU A 127 -6.49 -11.04 -0.18
N MET A 128 -5.46 -10.49 0.47
CA MET A 128 -5.25 -10.59 1.91
C MET A 128 -5.16 -9.19 2.50
N ILE A 129 -6.05 -8.90 3.44
CA ILE A 129 -6.10 -7.60 4.12
C ILE A 129 -5.74 -7.80 5.60
N ILE A 130 -4.85 -6.96 6.09
CA ILE A 130 -4.39 -6.96 7.46
C ILE A 130 -4.74 -5.60 8.07
N ASN A 131 -5.49 -5.61 9.17
CA ASN A 131 -5.86 -4.43 9.97
C ASN A 131 -6.42 -3.25 9.14
N SER A 132 -7.26 -3.54 8.14
CA SER A 132 -7.92 -2.52 7.33
C SER A 132 -9.35 -2.94 7.00
N PRO A 133 -10.35 -2.19 7.43
CA PRO A 133 -11.75 -2.55 7.22
C PRO A 133 -12.17 -2.34 5.76
N HIS A 134 -13.18 -3.10 5.33
CA HIS A 134 -13.82 -2.84 4.04
C HIS A 134 -14.44 -1.43 4.02
N PRO A 135 -14.19 -0.60 2.99
CA PRO A 135 -14.60 0.81 2.97
C PRO A 135 -16.08 1.05 3.27
N GLY A 136 -16.97 0.24 2.70
CA GLY A 136 -18.41 0.37 2.93
C GLY A 136 -18.82 0.05 4.38
N THR A 137 -18.21 -0.96 5.00
CA THR A 137 -18.45 -1.30 6.41
C THR A 137 -17.88 -0.20 7.31
N PHE A 138 -16.68 0.27 7.02
CA PHE A 138 -16.03 1.32 7.79
C PHE A 138 -16.84 2.62 7.78
N LEU A 139 -17.30 3.05 6.61
CA LEU A 139 -18.14 4.24 6.48
C LEU A 139 -19.44 4.12 7.30
N ARG A 140 -20.10 2.96 7.24
CA ARG A 140 -21.30 2.69 8.02
C ARG A 140 -21.03 2.81 9.52
N GLU A 141 -19.95 2.22 10.02
CA GLU A 141 -19.58 2.27 11.43
C GLU A 141 -19.17 3.68 11.86
N LEU A 142 -18.44 4.42 11.03
CA LEU A 142 -18.11 5.83 11.31
C LEU A 142 -19.36 6.72 11.43
N GLN A 143 -20.41 6.41 10.69
CA GLN A 143 -21.67 7.17 10.75
C GLN A 143 -22.54 6.81 11.96
N ASN A 144 -22.49 5.57 12.43
CA ASN A 144 -23.51 5.02 13.33
C ASN A 144 -22.97 4.46 14.66
N ASN A 145 -21.64 4.30 14.80
CA ASN A 145 -21.05 3.64 15.96
C ASN A 145 -20.08 4.59 16.71
N PRO A 146 -20.49 5.09 17.91
CA PRO A 146 -19.65 5.98 18.69
C PRO A 146 -18.28 5.39 19.09
N VAL A 147 -18.20 4.07 19.27
CA VAL A 147 -16.93 3.39 19.59
C VAL A 147 -15.97 3.48 18.41
N GLN A 148 -16.47 3.24 17.18
CA GLN A 148 -15.65 3.39 15.98
C GLN A 148 -15.26 4.85 15.73
N GLN A 149 -16.16 5.79 15.97
CA GLN A 149 -15.87 7.23 15.86
C GLN A 149 -14.74 7.63 16.81
N ALA A 150 -14.76 7.18 18.04
CA ALA A 150 -13.72 7.44 19.02
C ALA A 150 -12.39 6.78 18.61
N ALA A 151 -12.41 5.51 18.20
CA ALA A 151 -11.24 4.78 17.76
C ALA A 151 -10.58 5.39 16.50
N SER A 152 -11.36 6.04 15.64
CA SER A 152 -10.90 6.69 14.40
C SER A 152 -10.64 8.19 14.55
N ALA A 153 -10.71 8.75 15.75
CA ALA A 153 -10.53 10.19 15.98
C ALA A 153 -9.15 10.71 15.54
N TYR A 154 -8.12 9.85 15.56
CA TYR A 154 -6.78 10.18 15.06
C TYR A 154 -6.77 10.62 13.60
N MET A 155 -7.70 10.14 12.77
CA MET A 155 -7.81 10.56 11.37
C MET A 155 -8.09 12.05 11.24
N ASN A 156 -8.86 12.62 12.18
CA ASN A 156 -9.12 14.06 12.22
C ASN A 156 -7.86 14.85 12.58
N PHE A 157 -6.95 14.26 13.36
CA PHE A 157 -5.65 14.87 13.64
C PHE A 157 -4.78 14.88 12.37
N LEU A 158 -4.70 13.76 11.63
CA LEU A 158 -3.85 13.61 10.46
C LEU A 158 -4.22 14.57 9.29
N ILE A 159 -5.48 14.99 9.20
CA ILE A 159 -5.94 15.92 8.14
C ILE A 159 -5.82 17.41 8.52
N ARG A 160 -5.29 17.73 9.71
CA ARG A 160 -5.09 19.12 10.13
C ARG A 160 -3.94 19.76 9.33
N SER A 161 -4.04 21.05 9.11
CA SER A 161 -2.99 21.84 8.42
C SER A 161 -1.67 21.92 9.19
N ASP A 162 -1.67 21.67 10.50
CA ASP A 162 -0.51 21.66 11.38
C ASP A 162 -0.05 20.23 11.78
N ALA A 163 -0.67 19.17 11.23
CA ALA A 163 -0.37 17.79 11.58
C ALA A 163 1.10 17.43 11.34
N GLU A 164 1.66 17.82 10.20
CA GLU A 164 3.05 17.56 9.85
C GLU A 164 4.02 18.19 10.85
N ALA A 165 3.81 19.46 11.20
CA ALA A 165 4.61 20.16 12.19
C ALA A 165 4.54 19.45 13.55
N LEU A 166 3.33 19.09 14.01
CA LEU A 166 3.12 18.43 15.28
C LEU A 166 3.69 17.00 15.32
N LEU A 167 3.67 16.27 14.20
CA LEU A 167 4.24 14.92 14.11
C LEU A 167 5.77 14.95 14.10
N SER A 168 6.39 16.02 13.58
CA SER A 168 7.83 16.16 13.52
C SER A 168 8.46 16.73 14.81
N GLU A 169 7.65 17.24 15.75
CA GLU A 169 8.15 17.71 17.05
C GLU A 169 8.82 16.60 17.87
N ASP A 170 9.78 17.00 18.72
CA ASP A 170 10.46 16.11 19.67
C ASP A 170 11.02 14.83 19.00
N ASP A 171 11.71 15.00 17.86
CA ASP A 171 12.29 13.91 17.09
C ASP A 171 11.24 12.84 16.70
N PHE A 172 10.11 13.29 16.16
CA PHE A 172 9.00 12.46 15.72
C PHE A 172 8.36 11.61 16.82
N ARG A 173 8.47 12.01 18.08
CA ARG A 173 7.95 11.22 19.21
C ARG A 173 6.49 10.80 19.01
N ARG A 174 5.62 11.73 18.56
CA ARG A 174 4.21 11.41 18.33
C ARG A 174 4.00 10.37 17.23
N LEU A 175 4.86 10.37 16.23
CA LEU A 175 4.79 9.40 15.14
C LEU A 175 5.19 8.00 15.61
N TRP A 176 6.12 7.90 16.58
CA TRP A 176 6.50 6.63 17.21
C TRP A 176 5.44 6.08 18.16
N GLU A 177 4.58 6.94 18.70
CA GLU A 177 3.47 6.56 19.58
C GLU A 177 2.19 6.17 18.81
N PHE A 178 2.20 6.30 17.47
CA PHE A 178 1.08 6.06 16.57
C PHE A 178 0.95 4.59 16.19
#